data_236eb91291446ad796e29de0fd77e542
#
_entry.id   236eb91291446ad796e29de0fd77e542
#
_cell.length_a   1.000
_cell.length_b   1.000
_cell.length_c   1.000
_cell.angle_alpha   90.00
_cell.angle_beta   90.00
_cell.angle_gamma   90.00
#
_symmetry.space_group_name_H-M   'P 1'
#
loop_
_entity.id
_entity.type
_entity.pdbx_description
1 polymer ?
#
loop_
_entity_poly.entity_id
_entity_poly.type
_entity_poly.pdbx_seq_one_letter_code
_entity_poly.pdbx_strand_id
1 'polypeptide(L)'
;MDYNRPTYKDQLLPFGRLRDLPQRLHYADIIIVSKCPAYLEDGQKIQWAESFGLKDYDLKTCTGTDRKGSVKTLLFTTIWYNSLQPIFEEGNKRYAYSQKLILFSGIAKDTPLRMYLSDEHKIVKRFSFMDHHNYNRFDIKKIMKAVKEHPTAVVATTEKDCQRILDYKRIPEQLKVRLFQVPIEVGFLSDHEKAVFENTLMTALRNFSPEY
;
A
#
# COMPACT_ATOMS: atom_id res chain seq x y z
N MET A 1 -1.71 -12.22 0.68
CA MET A 1 -1.96 -12.20 2.15
C MET A 1 -1.46 -10.89 2.73
N ASP A 2 -2.20 -10.22 3.62
CA ASP A 2 -1.72 -9.00 4.31
C ASP A 2 -0.83 -9.39 5.50
N TYR A 3 0.39 -8.87 5.56
CA TYR A 3 1.36 -9.11 6.65
C TYR A 3 0.79 -8.84 8.03
N ASN A 4 -0.04 -7.81 8.16
CA ASN A 4 -0.68 -7.44 9.43
C ASN A 4 -1.91 -8.29 9.77
N ARG A 5 -2.30 -9.23 8.88
CA ARG A 5 -3.47 -10.10 9.04
C ARG A 5 -3.18 -11.52 8.57
N PRO A 6 -2.33 -12.25 9.29
CA PRO A 6 -2.05 -13.64 8.95
C PRO A 6 -3.32 -14.50 9.13
N THR A 7 -3.51 -15.48 8.24
CA THR A 7 -4.71 -16.35 8.25
C THR A 7 -4.91 -17.12 9.55
N TYR A 8 -3.83 -17.46 10.23
CA TYR A 8 -3.88 -18.19 11.50
C TYR A 8 -4.36 -17.32 12.70
N LYS A 9 -4.49 -15.99 12.51
CA LYS A 9 -5.00 -15.05 13.51
C LYS A 9 -6.40 -14.51 13.17
N ASP A 10 -7.03 -15.01 12.12
CA ASP A 10 -8.33 -14.51 11.67
C ASP A 10 -9.29 -15.68 11.40
N GLN A 11 -10.58 -15.40 11.41
CA GLN A 11 -11.65 -16.36 11.19
C GLN A 11 -12.44 -16.03 9.93
N LEU A 12 -13.19 -17.01 9.44
CA LEU A 12 -14.12 -16.82 8.33
C LEU A 12 -15.25 -15.85 8.70
N LEU A 13 -15.78 -15.15 7.71
CA LEU A 13 -17.03 -14.41 7.85
C LEU A 13 -18.14 -15.35 8.35
N PRO A 14 -19.01 -14.89 9.24
CA PRO A 14 -19.13 -13.54 9.81
C PRO A 14 -18.27 -13.30 11.07
N PHE A 15 -17.60 -14.33 11.64
CA PHE A 15 -16.85 -14.26 12.89
C PHE A 15 -15.47 -13.62 12.75
N GLY A 16 -14.97 -13.48 11.56
CA GLY A 16 -13.72 -12.84 11.19
C GLY A 16 -13.82 -12.16 9.83
N ARG A 17 -12.68 -11.97 9.17
CA ARG A 17 -12.57 -11.24 7.89
C ARG A 17 -12.08 -12.09 6.73
N LEU A 18 -11.79 -13.36 6.96
CA LEU A 18 -11.43 -14.27 5.88
C LEU A 18 -12.63 -14.53 5.00
N ARG A 19 -12.45 -14.37 3.71
CA ARG A 19 -13.49 -14.58 2.68
C ARG A 19 -13.51 -16.02 2.17
N ASP A 20 -12.43 -16.78 2.45
CA ASP A 20 -12.27 -18.16 2.00
C ASP A 20 -11.48 -18.98 3.03
N LEU A 21 -11.54 -20.30 2.90
CA LEU A 21 -10.89 -21.25 3.79
C LEU A 21 -9.35 -21.13 3.67
N PRO A 22 -8.61 -21.13 4.81
CA PRO A 22 -7.15 -21.13 4.78
C PRO A 22 -6.55 -22.30 3.98
N GLN A 23 -7.24 -23.45 3.93
CA GLN A 23 -6.82 -24.62 3.16
C GLN A 23 -6.73 -24.35 1.65
N ARG A 24 -7.40 -23.33 1.13
CA ARG A 24 -7.29 -22.96 -0.29
C ARG A 24 -5.91 -22.46 -0.70
N LEU A 25 -5.06 -22.10 0.25
CA LEU A 25 -3.64 -21.83 -0.02
C LEU A 25 -2.92 -23.01 -0.69
N HIS A 26 -3.39 -24.24 -0.48
CA HIS A 26 -2.82 -25.41 -1.15
C HIS A 26 -3.00 -25.42 -2.68
N TYR A 27 -3.95 -24.66 -3.20
CA TYR A 27 -4.17 -24.54 -4.66
C TYR A 27 -3.34 -23.42 -5.30
N ALA A 28 -2.73 -22.55 -4.50
CA ALA A 28 -1.88 -21.49 -5.00
C ALA A 28 -0.48 -22.02 -5.28
N ASP A 29 0.09 -21.71 -6.44
CA ASP A 29 1.49 -22.00 -6.77
C ASP A 29 2.41 -20.89 -6.25
N ILE A 30 1.91 -19.66 -6.20
CA ILE A 30 2.62 -18.49 -5.69
C ILE A 30 1.82 -17.88 -4.54
N ILE A 31 2.47 -17.73 -3.39
CA ILE A 31 1.92 -17.05 -2.20
C ILE A 31 2.67 -15.73 -2.05
N ILE A 32 1.94 -14.61 -2.01
CA ILE A 32 2.53 -13.29 -1.77
C ILE A 32 2.03 -12.74 -0.45
N VAL A 33 2.95 -12.44 0.47
CA VAL A 33 2.67 -11.68 1.68
C VAL A 33 2.90 -10.21 1.37
N SER A 34 1.84 -9.41 1.44
CA SER A 34 1.86 -8.00 1.07
C SER A 34 1.85 -7.07 2.28
N LYS A 35 2.26 -5.82 2.09
CA LYS A 35 2.37 -4.79 3.12
C LYS A 35 3.33 -5.16 4.24
N CYS A 36 4.40 -5.84 3.89
CA CYS A 36 5.50 -6.09 4.79
C CYS A 36 6.20 -4.78 5.20
N PRO A 37 6.91 -4.75 6.32
CA PRO A 37 7.93 -3.75 6.55
C PRO A 37 8.92 -3.72 5.38
N ALA A 38 9.59 -2.58 5.15
CA ALA A 38 10.58 -2.44 4.07
C ALA A 38 11.75 -3.44 4.17
N TYR A 39 11.97 -3.96 5.37
CA TYR A 39 12.96 -4.99 5.66
C TYR A 39 12.32 -6.10 6.49
N LEU A 40 12.54 -7.35 6.08
CA LEU A 40 12.24 -8.56 6.83
C LEU A 40 13.52 -9.39 6.97
N GLU A 41 13.81 -9.80 8.19
CA GLU A 41 14.88 -10.74 8.46
C GLU A 41 14.57 -12.13 7.88
N ASP A 42 15.60 -12.87 7.52
CA ASP A 42 15.46 -14.22 6.97
C ASP A 42 14.68 -15.15 7.91
N GLY A 43 14.91 -15.04 9.23
CA GLY A 43 14.16 -15.78 10.23
C GLY A 43 12.65 -15.50 10.20
N GLN A 44 12.26 -14.24 9.94
CA GLN A 44 10.84 -13.87 9.81
C GLN A 44 10.22 -14.44 8.54
N LYS A 45 10.96 -14.49 7.42
CA LYS A 45 10.50 -15.11 6.18
C LYS A 45 10.28 -16.61 6.36
N ILE A 46 11.20 -17.29 7.05
CA ILE A 46 11.08 -18.71 7.40
C ILE A 46 9.84 -18.95 8.29
N GLN A 47 9.63 -18.13 9.32
CA GLN A 47 8.43 -18.23 10.17
C GLN A 47 7.12 -18.07 9.37
N TRP A 48 7.12 -17.19 8.36
CA TRP A 48 5.97 -17.08 7.47
C TRP A 48 5.76 -18.36 6.64
N ALA A 49 6.84 -18.96 6.08
CA ALA A 49 6.76 -20.22 5.38
C ALA A 49 6.19 -21.34 6.25
N GLU A 50 6.69 -21.48 7.47
CA GLU A 50 6.19 -22.44 8.47
C GLU A 50 4.69 -22.23 8.79
N SER A 51 4.26 -20.97 8.91
CA SER A 51 2.87 -20.61 9.18
C SER A 51 1.90 -21.05 8.07
N PHE A 52 2.41 -21.18 6.83
CA PHE A 52 1.69 -21.73 5.69
C PHE A 52 1.84 -23.26 5.58
N GLY A 53 2.59 -23.89 6.49
CA GLY A 53 2.87 -25.32 6.46
C GLY A 53 3.87 -25.73 5.37
N LEU A 54 4.67 -24.77 4.89
CA LEU A 54 5.78 -25.05 3.98
C LEU A 54 6.99 -25.56 4.77
N LYS A 55 7.55 -26.67 4.32
CA LYS A 55 8.78 -27.26 4.82
C LYS A 55 9.95 -26.91 3.89
N ASP A 56 11.15 -26.96 4.44
CA ASP A 56 12.40 -26.80 3.68
C ASP A 56 12.41 -25.49 2.83
N TYR A 57 11.90 -24.39 3.40
CA TYR A 57 11.86 -23.13 2.68
C TYR A 57 13.26 -22.58 2.45
N ASP A 58 13.62 -22.49 1.17
CA ASP A 58 14.91 -21.97 0.72
C ASP A 58 14.76 -20.49 0.28
N LEU A 59 15.49 -19.63 0.97
CA LEU A 59 15.52 -18.17 0.69
C LEU A 59 16.11 -17.84 -0.69
N LYS A 60 16.98 -18.70 -1.23
CA LYS A 60 17.60 -18.49 -2.55
C LYS A 60 16.64 -18.78 -3.70
N THR A 61 15.78 -19.77 -3.55
CA THR A 61 14.78 -20.11 -4.56
C THR A 61 13.42 -19.52 -4.25
N CYS A 62 13.24 -18.98 -3.03
CA CYS A 62 11.96 -18.52 -2.48
C CYS A 62 10.89 -19.63 -2.53
N THR A 63 11.27 -20.89 -2.39
CA THR A 63 10.37 -22.04 -2.50
C THR A 63 10.39 -22.91 -1.25
N GLY A 64 9.28 -23.57 -0.98
CA GLY A 64 9.15 -24.58 0.05
C GLY A 64 8.14 -25.63 -0.37
N THR A 65 8.10 -26.76 0.33
CA THR A 65 7.24 -27.90 0.01
C THR A 65 6.05 -27.96 0.95
N ASP A 66 4.85 -28.03 0.43
CA ASP A 66 3.63 -28.19 1.23
C ASP A 66 3.46 -29.62 1.75
N ARG A 67 2.45 -29.86 2.59
CA ARG A 67 2.17 -31.18 3.19
C ARG A 67 1.85 -32.27 2.18
N LYS A 68 1.53 -31.91 0.93
CA LYS A 68 1.23 -32.85 -0.17
C LYS A 68 2.43 -33.10 -1.06
N GLY A 69 3.58 -32.50 -0.75
CA GLY A 69 4.80 -32.61 -1.57
C GLY A 69 4.84 -31.64 -2.76
N SER A 70 3.91 -30.69 -2.86
CA SER A 70 3.91 -29.69 -3.93
C SER A 70 4.84 -28.53 -3.58
N VAL A 71 5.67 -28.12 -4.54
CA VAL A 71 6.53 -26.95 -4.40
C VAL A 71 5.70 -25.69 -4.52
N LYS A 72 5.89 -24.76 -3.59
CA LYS A 72 5.21 -23.46 -3.54
C LYS A 72 6.23 -22.33 -3.49
N THR A 73 6.00 -21.26 -4.25
CA THR A 73 6.81 -20.05 -4.19
C THR A 73 6.20 -19.10 -3.17
N LEU A 74 7.00 -18.60 -2.22
CA LEU A 74 6.58 -17.63 -1.21
C LEU A 74 7.42 -16.36 -1.35
N LEU A 75 6.75 -15.23 -1.55
CA LEU A 75 7.34 -13.92 -1.82
C LEU A 75 6.75 -12.84 -0.92
N PHE A 76 7.50 -11.76 -0.75
CA PHE A 76 7.13 -10.67 0.13
C PHE A 76 7.14 -9.34 -0.61
N THR A 77 6.10 -8.52 -0.39
CA THR A 77 6.01 -7.20 -0.98
C THR A 77 5.75 -6.13 0.08
N THR A 78 6.25 -4.93 -0.17
CA THR A 78 6.01 -3.76 0.65
C THR A 78 5.34 -2.64 -0.15
N ILE A 79 4.92 -1.60 0.54
CA ILE A 79 4.42 -0.36 -0.07
C ILE A 79 5.50 0.69 0.05
N TRP A 80 5.98 1.18 -1.09
CA TRP A 80 6.85 2.34 -1.19
C TRP A 80 6.02 3.60 -1.38
N TYR A 81 6.37 4.66 -0.68
CA TYR A 81 5.81 5.98 -0.88
C TYR A 81 6.77 6.78 -1.75
N ASN A 82 6.24 7.42 -2.78
CA ASN A 82 7.02 8.26 -3.68
C ASN A 82 6.87 9.75 -3.33
N SER A 83 7.75 10.57 -3.89
CA SER A 83 7.75 12.01 -3.67
C SER A 83 6.40 12.65 -3.99
N LEU A 84 6.07 13.72 -3.28
CA LEU A 84 4.86 14.51 -3.50
C LEU A 84 4.71 14.93 -4.95
N GLN A 85 3.57 14.63 -5.56
CA GLN A 85 3.23 15.01 -6.93
C GLN A 85 2.04 15.97 -6.96
N PRO A 86 2.09 17.08 -7.72
CA PRO A 86 0.97 18.00 -7.83
C PRO A 86 -0.23 17.29 -8.47
N ILE A 87 -1.43 17.58 -7.95
CA ILE A 87 -2.68 17.00 -8.47
C ILE A 87 -3.18 17.81 -9.67
N PHE A 88 -2.93 19.12 -9.68
CA PHE A 88 -3.36 20.05 -10.71
C PHE A 88 -2.17 20.59 -11.51
N GLU A 89 -2.39 20.96 -12.76
CA GLU A 89 -1.36 21.57 -13.62
C GLU A 89 -0.82 22.87 -13.05
N GLU A 90 -1.67 23.63 -12.35
CA GLU A 90 -1.32 24.86 -11.63
C GLU A 90 -0.45 24.60 -10.39
N GLY A 91 -0.19 23.33 -10.06
CA GLY A 91 0.56 22.93 -8.88
C GLY A 91 1.98 23.50 -8.83
N ASN A 92 2.27 24.33 -7.84
CA ASN A 92 3.60 24.90 -7.67
C ASN A 92 4.52 23.92 -6.94
N LYS A 93 5.43 23.30 -7.69
CA LYS A 93 6.37 22.28 -7.18
C LYS A 93 7.21 22.74 -5.97
N ARG A 94 7.36 24.06 -5.74
CA ARG A 94 8.07 24.58 -4.57
C ARG A 94 7.40 24.16 -3.23
N TYR A 95 6.07 23.95 -3.24
CA TYR A 95 5.38 23.47 -2.04
C TYR A 95 5.80 22.06 -1.63
N ALA A 96 6.25 21.21 -2.54
CA ALA A 96 6.74 19.89 -2.19
C ALA A 96 7.94 19.91 -1.23
N TYR A 97 8.69 21.02 -1.20
CA TYR A 97 9.83 21.23 -0.29
C TYR A 97 9.47 22.03 0.97
N SER A 98 8.17 22.22 1.24
CA SER A 98 7.71 22.95 2.43
C SER A 98 8.00 22.15 3.69
N GLN A 99 8.54 22.82 4.71
CA GLN A 99 8.73 22.18 6.03
C GLN A 99 7.40 21.83 6.73
N LYS A 100 6.30 22.53 6.37
CA LYS A 100 4.98 22.35 6.99
C LYS A 100 4.05 21.62 6.02
N LEU A 101 3.28 20.68 6.55
CA LEU A 101 2.35 19.88 5.78
C LEU A 101 0.98 19.79 6.46
N ILE A 102 -0.07 19.97 5.67
CA ILE A 102 -1.45 19.69 6.04
C ILE A 102 -1.83 18.38 5.38
N LEU A 103 -2.14 17.34 6.15
CA LEU A 103 -2.54 16.04 5.65
C LEU A 103 -4.05 15.87 5.73
N PHE A 104 -4.67 15.39 4.66
CA PHE A 104 -6.01 14.83 4.75
C PHE A 104 -6.08 13.47 4.07
N SER A 105 -6.84 12.54 4.65
CA SER A 105 -6.97 11.19 4.10
C SER A 105 -8.27 10.52 4.53
N GLY A 106 -8.86 9.76 3.61
CA GLY A 106 -10.01 8.88 3.81
C GLY A 106 -9.61 7.40 3.66
N ILE A 107 -8.54 7.00 4.33
CA ILE A 107 -8.07 5.61 4.37
C ILE A 107 -8.14 5.05 5.79
N ALA A 108 -8.38 3.74 5.91
CA ALA A 108 -8.60 3.09 7.21
C ALA A 108 -7.39 3.16 8.16
N LYS A 109 -6.17 3.17 7.64
CA LYS A 109 -4.91 3.26 8.41
C LYS A 109 -3.93 4.17 7.69
N ASP A 110 -3.75 5.39 8.19
CA ASP A 110 -2.81 6.37 7.63
C ASP A 110 -1.48 6.45 8.38
N THR A 111 -1.27 5.61 9.41
CA THR A 111 -0.04 5.64 10.22
C THR A 111 1.23 5.47 9.38
N PRO A 112 1.35 4.50 8.45
CA PRO A 112 2.56 4.39 7.63
C PRO A 112 2.80 5.63 6.75
N LEU A 113 1.74 6.19 6.17
CA LEU A 113 1.81 7.42 5.37
C LEU A 113 2.30 8.60 6.22
N ARG A 114 1.77 8.74 7.44
CA ARG A 114 2.20 9.80 8.37
C ARG A 114 3.65 9.66 8.79
N MET A 115 4.10 8.44 9.06
CA MET A 115 5.51 8.20 9.38
C MET A 115 6.40 8.64 8.22
N TYR A 116 6.11 8.16 7.01
CA TYR A 116 6.85 8.57 5.81
C TYR A 116 6.89 10.10 5.64
N LEU A 117 5.74 10.77 5.73
CA LEU A 117 5.67 12.23 5.56
C LEU A 117 6.37 13.00 6.69
N SER A 118 6.43 12.42 7.90
CA SER A 118 7.07 13.07 9.05
C SER A 118 8.59 13.06 8.99
N ASP A 119 9.21 12.26 8.11
CA ASP A 119 10.65 12.24 7.89
C ASP A 119 11.14 13.54 7.21
N GLU A 120 10.29 14.12 6.34
CA GLU A 120 10.67 15.34 5.58
C GLU A 120 9.83 16.57 5.97
N HIS A 121 8.65 16.39 6.56
CA HIS A 121 7.68 17.46 6.82
C HIS A 121 7.16 17.45 8.25
N LYS A 122 6.95 18.62 8.83
CA LYS A 122 6.17 18.78 10.06
C LYS A 122 4.67 18.79 9.72
N ILE A 123 3.93 17.76 10.09
CA ILE A 123 2.47 17.73 9.93
C ILE A 123 1.84 18.70 10.93
N VAL A 124 1.42 19.88 10.45
CA VAL A 124 0.83 20.95 11.29
C VAL A 124 -0.68 20.80 11.47
N LYS A 125 -1.35 20.12 10.55
CA LYS A 125 -2.79 19.81 10.64
C LYS A 125 -3.09 18.49 9.98
N ARG A 126 -3.99 17.71 10.56
CA ARG A 126 -4.48 16.45 10.02
C ARG A 126 -6.00 16.42 10.01
N PHE A 127 -6.57 15.95 8.89
CA PHE A 127 -7.98 15.66 8.75
C PHE A 127 -8.11 14.18 8.37
N SER A 128 -8.74 13.40 9.24
CA SER A 128 -9.07 11.98 8.96
C SER A 128 -10.54 11.87 8.62
N PHE A 129 -10.81 11.28 7.47
CA PHE A 129 -12.15 10.97 7.00
C PHE A 129 -12.38 9.46 7.03
N MET A 130 -13.63 9.04 6.94
CA MET A 130 -13.96 7.62 6.80
C MET A 130 -13.44 7.08 5.46
N ASP A 131 -13.19 5.78 5.39
CA ASP A 131 -12.83 5.15 4.13
C ASP A 131 -13.97 5.35 3.10
N HIS A 132 -13.59 5.59 1.86
CA HIS A 132 -14.51 5.95 0.76
C HIS A 132 -15.27 7.29 0.93
N HIS A 133 -14.69 8.25 1.69
CA HIS A 133 -15.29 9.57 1.87
C HIS A 133 -15.41 10.35 0.55
N ASN A 134 -16.57 10.95 0.30
CA ASN A 134 -16.80 11.90 -0.79
C ASN A 134 -16.61 13.31 -0.27
N TYR A 135 -15.62 14.02 -0.81
CA TYR A 135 -15.29 15.38 -0.38
C TYR A 135 -16.38 16.36 -0.78
N ASN A 136 -16.71 17.25 0.14
CA ASN A 136 -17.77 18.22 -0.02
C ASN A 136 -17.31 19.65 0.33
N ARG A 137 -18.20 20.63 0.16
CA ARG A 137 -17.92 22.05 0.42
C ARG A 137 -17.42 22.32 1.85
N PHE A 138 -17.93 21.58 2.83
CA PHE A 138 -17.54 21.79 4.24
C PHE A 138 -16.12 21.28 4.50
N ASP A 139 -15.76 20.19 3.88
CA ASP A 139 -14.40 19.62 3.98
C ASP A 139 -13.38 20.57 3.36
N ILE A 140 -13.67 21.06 2.16
CA ILE A 140 -12.81 22.06 1.48
C ILE A 140 -12.70 23.34 2.33
N LYS A 141 -13.78 23.81 2.96
CA LYS A 141 -13.70 24.96 3.87
C LYS A 141 -12.79 24.71 5.06
N LYS A 142 -12.85 23.51 5.67
CA LYS A 142 -11.97 23.14 6.80
C LYS A 142 -10.50 23.11 6.37
N ILE A 143 -10.20 22.51 5.20
CA ILE A 143 -8.85 22.48 4.64
C ILE A 143 -8.37 23.91 4.35
N MET A 144 -9.19 24.72 3.71
CA MET A 144 -8.85 26.13 3.40
C MET A 144 -8.62 26.97 4.65
N LYS A 145 -9.32 26.70 5.75
CA LYS A 145 -9.05 27.36 7.04
C LYS A 145 -7.64 27.04 7.51
N ALA A 146 -7.24 25.75 7.48
CA ALA A 146 -5.89 25.35 7.86
C ALA A 146 -4.82 25.93 6.91
N VAL A 147 -5.11 26.05 5.61
CA VAL A 147 -4.24 26.72 4.63
C VAL A 147 -4.01 28.20 4.98
N LYS A 148 -5.04 28.91 5.44
CA LYS A 148 -4.91 30.29 5.89
C LYS A 148 -4.08 30.43 7.18
N GLU A 149 -4.24 29.48 8.11
CA GLU A 149 -3.48 29.42 9.36
C GLU A 149 -2.01 29.05 9.12
N HIS A 150 -1.73 28.32 8.03
CA HIS A 150 -0.39 27.84 7.66
C HIS A 150 -0.09 28.17 6.17
N PRO A 151 0.15 29.43 5.81
CA PRO A 151 0.21 29.86 4.40
C PRO A 151 1.36 29.26 3.61
N THR A 152 2.41 28.78 4.27
CA THR A 152 3.55 28.11 3.61
C THR A 152 3.40 26.58 3.52
N ALA A 153 2.37 26.00 4.14
CA ALA A 153 2.22 24.56 4.17
C ALA A 153 1.83 23.98 2.80
N VAL A 154 2.41 22.85 2.44
CA VAL A 154 1.90 21.96 1.40
C VAL A 154 0.64 21.25 1.93
N VAL A 155 -0.28 20.94 1.05
CA VAL A 155 -1.45 20.11 1.37
C VAL A 155 -1.27 18.77 0.67
N ALA A 156 -1.26 17.70 1.44
CA ALA A 156 -1.04 16.35 0.90
C ALA A 156 -2.24 15.43 1.16
N THR A 157 -2.47 14.53 0.22
CA THR A 157 -3.46 13.47 0.33
C THR A 157 -2.95 12.17 -0.30
N THR A 158 -3.72 11.08 -0.17
CA THR A 158 -3.41 9.82 -0.83
C THR A 158 -3.81 9.86 -2.31
N GLU A 159 -3.19 9.00 -3.11
CA GLU A 159 -3.57 8.82 -4.52
C GLU A 159 -5.05 8.39 -4.67
N LYS A 160 -5.55 7.57 -3.75
CA LYS A 160 -6.96 7.15 -3.70
C LYS A 160 -7.91 8.33 -3.44
N ASP A 161 -7.54 9.23 -2.54
CA ASP A 161 -8.34 10.41 -2.21
C ASP A 161 -8.20 11.49 -3.30
N CYS A 162 -7.08 11.52 -4.02
CA CYS A 162 -6.89 12.40 -5.17
C CYS A 162 -8.00 12.23 -6.20
N GLN A 163 -8.31 10.99 -6.60
CA GLN A 163 -9.38 10.72 -7.56
C GLN A 163 -10.74 11.28 -7.09
N ARG A 164 -11.01 11.19 -5.79
CA ARG A 164 -12.28 11.66 -5.22
C ARG A 164 -12.35 13.18 -5.08
N ILE A 165 -11.22 13.82 -4.81
CA ILE A 165 -11.21 15.28 -4.72
C ILE A 165 -11.33 15.92 -6.11
N LEU A 166 -10.83 15.25 -7.17
CA LEU A 166 -11.00 15.69 -8.56
C LEU A 166 -12.46 15.69 -9.00
N ASP A 167 -13.31 14.84 -8.42
CA ASP A 167 -14.76 14.85 -8.68
C ASP A 167 -15.45 16.11 -8.14
N TYR A 168 -14.80 16.80 -7.19
CA TYR A 168 -15.32 18.06 -6.64
C TYR A 168 -14.91 19.26 -7.50
N LYS A 169 -15.82 19.72 -8.36
CA LYS A 169 -15.58 20.74 -9.40
C LYS A 169 -15.20 22.16 -8.90
N ARG A 170 -15.32 22.44 -7.60
CA ARG A 170 -15.16 23.80 -7.04
C ARG A 170 -13.96 23.92 -6.10
N ILE A 171 -12.81 23.42 -6.52
CA ILE A 171 -11.56 23.55 -5.76
C ILE A 171 -11.04 24.98 -5.89
N PRO A 172 -10.79 25.70 -4.77
CA PRO A 172 -10.20 27.04 -4.83
C PRO A 172 -8.79 27.04 -5.42
N GLU A 173 -8.45 28.06 -6.21
CA GLU A 173 -7.13 28.18 -6.83
C GLU A 173 -5.99 28.15 -5.81
N GLN A 174 -6.17 28.80 -4.65
CA GLN A 174 -5.20 28.76 -3.55
C GLN A 174 -4.93 27.34 -3.03
N LEU A 175 -5.87 26.42 -3.19
CA LEU A 175 -5.69 25.02 -2.83
C LEU A 175 -5.03 24.24 -3.99
N LYS A 176 -5.43 24.47 -5.24
CA LYS A 176 -4.88 23.77 -6.41
C LYS A 176 -3.35 23.91 -6.50
N VAL A 177 -2.82 25.14 -6.29
CA VAL A 177 -1.37 25.41 -6.40
C VAL A 177 -0.52 24.66 -5.36
N ARG A 178 -1.11 24.16 -4.28
CA ARG A 178 -0.40 23.51 -3.16
C ARG A 178 -0.93 22.14 -2.78
N LEU A 179 -1.85 21.58 -3.58
CA LEU A 179 -2.44 20.28 -3.34
C LEU A 179 -1.67 19.19 -4.08
N PHE A 180 -1.16 18.24 -3.30
CA PHE A 180 -0.29 17.17 -3.79
C PHE A 180 -0.85 15.81 -3.36
N GLN A 181 -0.59 14.81 -4.16
CA GLN A 181 -0.79 13.41 -3.79
C GLN A 181 0.54 12.77 -3.41
N VAL A 182 0.45 11.73 -2.58
CA VAL A 182 1.54 10.81 -2.28
C VAL A 182 1.31 9.53 -3.07
N PRO A 183 1.99 9.34 -4.20
CA PRO A 183 1.88 8.10 -4.96
C PRO A 183 2.46 6.93 -4.16
N ILE A 184 1.88 5.75 -4.35
CA ILE A 184 2.38 4.52 -3.76
C ILE A 184 2.75 3.52 -4.85
N GLU A 185 3.76 2.72 -4.57
CA GLU A 185 4.17 1.60 -5.42
C GLU A 185 4.25 0.33 -4.58
N VAL A 186 3.79 -0.79 -5.13
CA VAL A 186 3.95 -2.09 -4.51
C VAL A 186 5.16 -2.76 -5.14
N GLY A 187 6.19 -3.00 -4.34
CA GLY A 187 7.41 -3.64 -4.79
C GLY A 187 7.75 -4.88 -3.96
N PHE A 188 8.52 -5.80 -4.55
CA PHE A 188 9.12 -6.90 -3.81
C PHE A 188 10.20 -6.37 -2.85
N LEU A 189 10.49 -7.12 -1.79
CA LEU A 189 11.52 -6.72 -0.81
C LEU A 189 12.94 -6.76 -1.39
N SER A 190 13.13 -7.49 -2.50
CA SER A 190 14.41 -7.55 -3.22
C SER A 190 14.19 -7.75 -4.73
N ASP A 191 15.18 -7.34 -5.53
CA ASP A 191 15.22 -7.63 -6.97
C ASP A 191 15.25 -9.12 -7.25
N HIS A 192 15.84 -9.89 -6.34
CA HIS A 192 15.85 -11.34 -6.41
C HIS A 192 14.43 -11.92 -6.34
N GLU A 193 13.62 -11.51 -5.34
CA GLU A 193 12.22 -11.95 -5.22
C GLU A 193 11.39 -11.55 -6.44
N LYS A 194 11.64 -10.36 -6.99
CA LYS A 194 11.01 -9.89 -8.24
C LYS A 194 11.35 -10.81 -9.41
N ALA A 195 12.64 -11.15 -9.58
CA ALA A 195 13.09 -12.05 -10.65
C ALA A 195 12.49 -13.47 -10.51
N VAL A 196 12.41 -13.98 -9.27
CA VAL A 196 11.74 -15.28 -9.00
C VAL A 196 10.27 -15.22 -9.39
N PHE A 197 9.56 -14.15 -9.05
CA PHE A 197 8.16 -13.96 -9.43
C PHE A 197 7.98 -13.97 -10.95
N GLU A 198 8.75 -13.14 -11.65
CA GLU A 198 8.67 -12.99 -13.10
C GLU A 198 8.96 -14.33 -13.82
N ASN A 199 10.00 -15.05 -13.39
CA ASN A 199 10.35 -16.36 -13.97
C ASN A 199 9.26 -17.41 -13.70
N THR A 200 8.72 -17.47 -12.48
CA THR A 200 7.65 -18.42 -12.12
C THR A 200 6.40 -18.14 -12.93
N LEU A 201 6.01 -16.88 -13.06
CA LEU A 201 4.84 -16.45 -13.84
C LEU A 201 5.03 -16.78 -15.34
N MET A 202 6.19 -16.45 -15.91
CA MET A 202 6.47 -16.74 -17.32
C MET A 202 6.48 -18.24 -17.62
N THR A 203 6.97 -19.06 -16.68
CA THR A 203 6.94 -20.51 -16.82
C THR A 203 5.50 -21.04 -16.79
N ALA A 204 4.68 -20.55 -15.88
CA ALA A 204 3.26 -20.91 -15.81
C ALA A 204 2.51 -20.52 -17.09
N LEU A 205 2.76 -19.32 -17.63
CA LEU A 205 2.13 -18.84 -18.88
C LEU A 205 2.56 -19.67 -20.10
N ARG A 206 3.81 -20.09 -20.20
CA ARG A 206 4.30 -20.96 -21.30
C ARG A 206 3.67 -22.35 -21.26
N ASN A 207 3.42 -22.87 -20.07
CA ASN A 207 2.80 -24.17 -19.88
C ASN A 207 1.27 -24.13 -20.03
N PHE A 208 0.69 -22.94 -20.06
CA PHE A 208 -0.72 -22.76 -20.31
C PHE A 208 -0.97 -22.74 -21.82
N SER A 209 -1.18 -23.94 -22.40
CA SER A 209 -1.75 -24.08 -23.74
C SER A 209 -3.26 -24.01 -23.60
N PRO A 210 -3.95 -23.03 -24.19
CA PRO A 210 -5.42 -23.10 -24.26
C PRO A 210 -5.78 -24.32 -25.11
N GLU A 211 -6.43 -25.29 -24.50
CA GLU A 211 -7.14 -26.32 -25.26
C GLU A 211 -8.27 -25.62 -26.01
N TYR A 212 -8.12 -25.49 -27.32
CA TYR A 212 -9.19 -25.10 -28.25
C TYR A 212 -9.84 -26.35 -28.85
#